data_af9ac63db06f29999c648a275d250a4b
#
_entry.id   af9ac63db06f29999c648a275d250a4b
#
_cell.length_a   1.000
_cell.length_b   1.000
_cell.length_c   1.000
_cell.angle_alpha   90.00
_cell.angle_beta   90.00
_cell.angle_gamma   90.00
#
_symmetry.space_group_name_H-M   'P 1'
#
loop_
_entity.id
_entity.type
_entity.pdbx_description
1 polymer ?
#
loop_
_entity_poly.entity_id
_entity_poly.type
_entity_poly.pdbx_seq_one_letter_code
_entity_poly.pdbx_strand_id
1 'polypeptide(L)'
;MNSITGEDFGPERPWWTCVAPFVVFLAAGVLEPTASGGGLAGALGIPYSAYPLIYTLRLVATLAVLAWAWGPIRRWIGWTTGWPFLLGLVLVVPWVILAALQRELGWAGVGERSSFNPFAQWGEGSPAAWAFLAVRALGLVVVVPIIEELFLRGFLMRYVINEDFWRVPFGKLTLASSAACLFYAAAAHPAEAIAALAWFAVVSGIAAATRRPIDTILAHAGTNLALGAYVLATG
;
A
#
# COMPACT_ATOMS: atom_id res chain seq x y z
N MET A 1 -2.68 -8.10 -28.55
CA MET A 1 -2.49 -7.77 -27.12
C MET A 1 -2.03 -6.32 -27.09
N ASN A 2 -2.97 -5.38 -26.92
CA ASN A 2 -2.63 -3.95 -26.94
C ASN A 2 -1.75 -3.67 -25.73
N SER A 3 -0.51 -3.26 -25.97
CA SER A 3 0.34 -2.68 -24.94
C SER A 3 -0.37 -1.43 -24.45
N ILE A 4 -0.76 -1.42 -23.18
CA ILE A 4 -1.26 -0.20 -22.52
C ILE A 4 -0.07 0.77 -22.53
N THR A 5 0.01 1.62 -23.53
CA THR A 5 0.96 2.71 -23.64
C THR A 5 0.41 3.88 -22.83
N GLY A 6 1.27 4.79 -22.36
CA GLY A 6 0.87 5.95 -21.58
C GLY A 6 -0.13 6.91 -22.22
N GLU A 7 -0.46 6.70 -23.48
CA GLU A 7 -1.53 7.40 -24.21
C GLU A 7 -2.92 7.19 -23.56
N ASP A 8 -3.13 6.07 -22.83
CA ASP A 8 -4.40 5.78 -22.16
C ASP A 8 -4.68 6.67 -20.95
N PHE A 9 -3.67 7.36 -20.41
CA PHE A 9 -3.84 8.30 -19.31
C PHE A 9 -4.22 9.70 -19.78
N GLY A 10 -4.12 10.01 -21.05
CA GLY A 10 -4.24 11.34 -21.59
C GLY A 10 -3.20 12.33 -21.03
N PRO A 11 -2.69 13.27 -21.81
CA PRO A 11 -1.59 14.15 -21.41
C PRO A 11 -1.93 15.09 -20.23
N GLU A 12 -3.21 15.23 -19.89
CA GLU A 12 -3.64 16.25 -18.94
C GLU A 12 -3.61 15.84 -17.47
N ARG A 13 -3.53 14.50 -17.11
CA ARG A 13 -3.72 14.06 -15.72
C ARG A 13 -2.87 12.88 -15.20
N PRO A 14 -1.75 12.43 -15.81
CA PRO A 14 -1.06 11.23 -15.36
C PRO A 14 -0.49 11.36 -13.94
N TRP A 15 0.02 12.55 -13.58
CA TRP A 15 0.53 12.85 -12.24
C TRP A 15 -0.57 12.76 -11.20
N TRP A 16 -1.69 13.41 -11.42
CA TRP A 16 -2.81 13.42 -10.49
C TRP A 16 -3.37 12.02 -10.27
N THR A 17 -3.45 11.23 -11.33
CA THR A 17 -3.98 9.87 -11.26
C THR A 17 -3.09 8.94 -10.45
N CYS A 18 -1.77 8.98 -10.68
CA CYS A 18 -0.84 8.03 -10.08
C CYS A 18 -0.23 8.52 -8.76
N VAL A 19 -0.13 9.85 -8.56
CA VAL A 19 0.64 10.40 -7.44
C VAL A 19 -0.26 11.01 -6.36
N ALA A 20 -1.30 11.78 -6.75
CA ALA A 20 -2.10 12.53 -5.79
C ALA A 20 -2.78 11.66 -4.72
N PRO A 21 -3.42 10.50 -5.03
CA PRO A 21 -4.04 9.67 -4.00
C PRO A 21 -3.04 9.20 -2.94
N PHE A 22 -1.84 8.80 -3.36
CA PHE A 22 -0.78 8.35 -2.47
C PHE A 22 -0.24 9.50 -1.60
N VAL A 23 0.00 10.67 -2.19
CA VAL A 23 0.47 11.86 -1.45
C VAL A 23 -0.55 12.30 -0.43
N VAL A 24 -1.85 12.34 -0.77
CA VAL A 24 -2.92 12.69 0.18
C VAL A 24 -2.96 11.68 1.34
N PHE A 25 -2.84 10.39 1.03
CA PHE A 25 -2.79 9.35 2.04
C PHE A 25 -1.61 9.51 2.99
N LEU A 26 -0.41 9.78 2.49
CA LEU A 26 0.77 10.01 3.33
C LEU A 26 0.67 11.31 4.14
N ALA A 27 0.30 12.40 3.49
CA ALA A 27 0.19 13.71 4.15
C ALA A 27 -0.84 13.71 5.30
N ALA A 28 -2.01 13.11 5.07
CA ALA A 28 -3.00 12.96 6.13
C ALA A 28 -2.53 12.01 7.25
N GLY A 29 -1.71 11.00 6.91
CA GLY A 29 -1.13 10.08 7.89
C GLY A 29 -0.17 10.73 8.89
N VAL A 30 0.42 11.88 8.56
CA VAL A 30 1.27 12.64 9.50
C VAL A 30 0.47 13.12 10.73
N LEU A 31 -0.85 13.22 10.62
CA LEU A 31 -1.74 13.60 11.72
C LEU A 31 -2.19 12.42 12.57
N GLU A 32 -1.82 11.17 12.24
CA GLU A 32 -2.18 10.00 13.06
C GLU A 32 -1.41 10.01 14.38
N PRO A 33 -2.11 10.01 15.54
CA PRO A 33 -1.45 10.01 16.82
C PRO A 33 -0.81 8.64 17.11
N THR A 34 0.36 8.66 17.74
CA THR A 34 1.09 7.48 18.18
C THR A 34 0.88 7.22 19.67
N ALA A 35 1.03 5.98 20.11
CA ALA A 35 0.92 5.63 21.53
C ALA A 35 1.97 6.35 22.40
N SER A 36 3.12 6.67 21.82
CA SER A 36 4.20 7.43 22.49
C SER A 36 3.91 8.94 22.60
N GLY A 37 2.84 9.44 21.95
CA GLY A 37 2.54 10.88 21.89
C GLY A 37 3.51 11.69 21.04
N GLY A 38 4.32 11.04 20.21
CA GLY A 38 5.29 11.70 19.32
C GLY A 38 4.68 12.23 18.02
N GLY A 39 5.53 12.86 17.20
CA GLY A 39 5.18 13.36 15.89
C GLY A 39 4.34 14.64 15.89
N LEU A 40 3.82 15.02 14.71
CA LEU A 40 3.01 16.23 14.55
C LEU A 40 1.70 16.17 15.35
N ALA A 41 1.06 15.01 15.38
CA ALA A 41 -0.16 14.81 16.16
C ALA A 41 0.06 15.10 17.65
N GLY A 42 1.17 14.61 18.23
CA GLY A 42 1.54 14.89 19.61
C GLY A 42 1.84 16.38 19.85
N ALA A 43 2.55 17.03 18.93
CA ALA A 43 2.82 18.47 18.99
C ALA A 43 1.53 19.32 18.93
N LEU A 44 0.49 18.83 18.25
CA LEU A 44 -0.83 19.45 18.18
C LEU A 44 -1.75 19.05 19.33
N GLY A 45 -1.30 18.22 20.28
CA GLY A 45 -2.11 17.76 21.41
C GLY A 45 -3.23 16.78 21.02
N ILE A 46 -3.14 16.12 19.87
CA ILE A 46 -4.12 15.12 19.44
C ILE A 46 -3.95 13.84 20.27
N PRO A 47 -4.97 13.42 21.04
CA PRO A 47 -4.84 12.25 21.90
C PRO A 47 -4.84 10.95 21.08
N TYR A 48 -4.19 9.90 21.58
CA TYR A 48 -4.14 8.59 20.91
C TYR A 48 -5.53 7.98 20.67
N SER A 49 -6.49 8.26 21.55
CA SER A 49 -7.90 7.84 21.38
C SER A 49 -8.58 8.42 20.12
N ALA A 50 -8.03 9.49 19.53
CA ALA A 50 -8.52 10.06 18.27
C ALA A 50 -8.04 9.31 17.02
N TYR A 51 -7.15 8.32 17.16
CA TYR A 51 -6.61 7.55 16.03
C TYR A 51 -7.68 7.05 15.06
N PRO A 52 -8.80 6.43 15.52
CA PRO A 52 -9.83 5.92 14.60
C PRO A 52 -10.49 7.01 13.77
N LEU A 53 -10.70 8.19 14.35
CA LEU A 53 -11.27 9.33 13.63
C LEU A 53 -10.30 9.85 12.56
N ILE A 54 -9.03 10.08 12.94
CA ILE A 54 -8.00 10.61 12.04
C ILE A 54 -7.77 9.63 10.89
N TYR A 55 -7.64 8.31 11.18
CA TYR A 55 -7.52 7.28 10.16
C TYR A 55 -8.72 7.27 9.19
N THR A 56 -9.93 7.39 9.72
CA THR A 56 -11.15 7.44 8.90
C THR A 56 -11.17 8.67 8.00
N LEU A 57 -10.82 9.85 8.53
CA LEU A 57 -10.73 11.08 7.74
C LEU A 57 -9.65 10.99 6.65
N ARG A 58 -8.49 10.41 6.96
CA ARG A 58 -7.43 10.10 5.99
C ARG A 58 -7.95 9.22 4.85
N LEU A 59 -8.69 8.16 5.19
CA LEU A 59 -9.27 7.25 4.21
C LEU A 59 -10.32 7.94 3.35
N VAL A 60 -11.21 8.74 3.94
CA VAL A 60 -12.24 9.51 3.21
C VAL A 60 -11.59 10.50 2.24
N ALA A 61 -10.58 11.25 2.68
CA ALA A 61 -9.86 12.19 1.81
C ALA A 61 -9.20 11.46 0.63
N THR A 62 -8.57 10.32 0.88
CA THR A 62 -7.95 9.49 -0.16
C THR A 62 -8.98 8.94 -1.14
N LEU A 63 -10.11 8.44 -0.64
CA LEU A 63 -11.22 7.95 -1.48
C LEU A 63 -11.83 9.07 -2.34
N ALA A 64 -11.94 10.29 -1.83
CA ALA A 64 -12.40 11.43 -2.60
C ALA A 64 -11.48 11.73 -3.80
N VAL A 65 -10.15 11.69 -3.58
CA VAL A 65 -9.17 11.87 -4.66
C VAL A 65 -9.19 10.71 -5.65
N LEU A 66 -9.31 9.47 -5.16
CA LEU A 66 -9.47 8.29 -6.03
C LEU A 66 -10.74 8.36 -6.87
N ALA A 67 -11.87 8.78 -6.28
CA ALA A 67 -13.12 8.94 -6.99
C ALA A 67 -13.01 10.00 -8.09
N TRP A 68 -12.34 11.12 -7.79
CA TRP A 68 -12.06 12.16 -8.77
C TRP A 68 -11.16 11.65 -9.92
N ALA A 69 -10.15 10.84 -9.61
CA ALA A 69 -9.24 10.25 -10.61
C ALA A 69 -9.79 8.95 -11.25
N TRP A 70 -10.99 8.48 -10.86
CA TRP A 70 -11.49 7.17 -11.26
C TRP A 70 -11.65 6.95 -12.76
N GLY A 71 -12.00 8.01 -13.51
CA GLY A 71 -12.17 7.91 -14.95
C GLY A 71 -10.93 7.35 -15.68
N PRO A 72 -9.74 7.95 -15.53
CA PRO A 72 -8.47 7.41 -16.03
C PRO A 72 -8.10 6.05 -15.43
N ILE A 73 -8.26 5.86 -14.11
CA ILE A 73 -7.87 4.64 -13.41
C ILE A 73 -8.62 3.43 -13.96
N ARG A 74 -9.94 3.48 -14.06
CA ARG A 74 -10.77 2.35 -14.50
C ARG A 74 -10.43 1.86 -15.91
N ARG A 75 -9.99 2.76 -16.79
CA ARG A 75 -9.59 2.41 -18.16
C ARG A 75 -8.24 1.70 -18.20
N TRP A 76 -7.37 2.08 -17.27
CA TRP A 76 -5.99 1.57 -17.21
C TRP A 76 -5.85 0.29 -16.40
N ILE A 77 -6.66 0.09 -15.37
CA ILE A 77 -6.53 -1.00 -14.40
C ILE A 77 -6.67 -2.38 -15.05
N GLY A 78 -7.52 -2.49 -16.10
CA GLY A 78 -7.70 -3.70 -16.90
C GLY A 78 -8.53 -4.77 -16.22
N TRP A 79 -8.49 -5.99 -16.78
CA TRP A 79 -9.18 -7.19 -16.30
C TRP A 79 -8.18 -8.22 -15.81
N THR A 80 -8.61 -9.05 -14.85
CA THR A 80 -7.81 -10.13 -14.26
C THR A 80 -8.55 -11.46 -14.30
N THR A 81 -7.80 -12.54 -14.18
CA THR A 81 -8.33 -13.90 -13.95
C THR A 81 -8.44 -14.27 -12.48
N GLY A 82 -8.04 -13.34 -11.57
CA GLY A 82 -8.12 -13.53 -10.12
C GLY A 82 -6.96 -14.33 -9.49
N TRP A 83 -6.16 -15.06 -10.25
CA TRP A 83 -5.04 -15.84 -9.70
C TRP A 83 -4.01 -15.00 -8.92
N PRO A 84 -3.73 -13.72 -9.27
CA PRO A 84 -2.78 -12.94 -8.50
C PRO A 84 -3.27 -12.69 -7.06
N PHE A 85 -4.58 -12.58 -6.84
CA PHE A 85 -5.13 -12.50 -5.50
C PHE A 85 -4.83 -13.76 -4.67
N LEU A 86 -5.03 -14.94 -5.26
CA LEU A 86 -4.71 -16.21 -4.60
C LEU A 86 -3.21 -16.34 -4.30
N LEU A 87 -2.37 -15.92 -5.25
CA LEU A 87 -0.92 -15.85 -5.00
C LEU A 87 -0.61 -14.88 -3.85
N GLY A 88 -1.26 -13.73 -3.81
CA GLY A 88 -1.13 -12.76 -2.70
C GLY A 88 -1.44 -13.39 -1.35
N LEU A 89 -2.51 -14.18 -1.22
CA LEU A 89 -2.82 -14.92 0.00
C LEU A 89 -1.67 -15.85 0.43
N VAL A 90 -1.01 -16.51 -0.52
CA VAL A 90 0.11 -17.41 -0.23
C VAL A 90 1.38 -16.65 0.14
N LEU A 91 1.60 -15.46 -0.43
CA LEU A 91 2.78 -14.64 -0.17
C LEU A 91 2.87 -14.11 1.27
N VAL A 92 1.80 -14.22 2.07
CA VAL A 92 1.88 -13.93 3.52
C VAL A 92 2.83 -14.89 4.24
N VAL A 93 2.93 -16.14 3.80
CA VAL A 93 3.78 -17.15 4.45
C VAL A 93 5.26 -16.76 4.43
N PRO A 94 5.89 -16.52 3.24
CA PRO A 94 7.27 -16.04 3.23
C PRO A 94 7.42 -14.67 3.89
N TRP A 95 6.41 -13.78 3.84
CA TRP A 95 6.47 -12.51 4.56
C TRP A 95 6.65 -12.71 6.06
N VAL A 96 5.81 -13.53 6.69
CA VAL A 96 5.87 -13.80 8.14
C VAL A 96 7.18 -14.47 8.53
N ILE A 97 7.64 -15.46 7.74
CA ILE A 97 8.91 -16.16 7.99
C ILE A 97 10.10 -15.19 7.91
N LEU A 98 10.18 -14.38 6.86
CA LEU A 98 11.29 -13.43 6.67
C LEU A 98 11.27 -12.30 7.71
N ALA A 99 10.10 -11.84 8.12
CA ALA A 99 9.95 -10.85 9.18
C ALA A 99 10.38 -11.43 10.55
N ALA A 100 10.07 -12.71 10.82
CA ALA A 100 10.54 -13.39 12.02
C ALA A 100 12.07 -13.56 12.00
N LEU A 101 12.63 -14.02 10.89
CA LEU A 101 14.06 -14.16 10.69
C LEU A 101 14.80 -12.83 10.89
N GLN A 102 14.29 -11.73 10.33
CA GLN A 102 14.86 -10.41 10.50
C GLN A 102 14.94 -10.01 11.98
N ARG A 103 13.90 -10.29 12.76
CA ARG A 103 13.88 -10.03 14.22
C ARG A 103 14.91 -10.89 14.97
N GLU A 104 15.01 -12.18 14.64
CA GLU A 104 15.99 -13.09 15.25
C GLU A 104 17.44 -12.69 14.96
N LEU A 105 17.70 -12.16 13.77
CA LEU A 105 19.03 -11.65 13.39
C LEU A 105 19.36 -10.28 14.05
N GLY A 106 18.46 -9.71 14.84
CA GLY A 106 18.65 -8.41 15.46
C GLY A 106 18.64 -7.25 14.48
N TRP A 107 18.15 -7.46 13.25
CA TRP A 107 18.02 -6.45 12.21
C TRP A 107 16.66 -5.75 12.29
N ALA A 108 16.10 -5.66 13.49
CA ALA A 108 14.88 -4.90 13.71
C ALA A 108 15.14 -3.45 13.29
N GLY A 109 14.53 -3.02 12.20
CA GLY A 109 14.60 -1.64 11.73
C GLY A 109 14.01 -0.71 12.79
N VAL A 110 14.42 0.55 12.74
CA VAL A 110 13.88 1.62 13.59
C VAL A 110 12.39 1.78 13.24
N GLY A 111 11.51 1.36 14.13
CA GLY A 111 10.07 1.53 13.98
C GLY A 111 9.30 0.44 14.69
N GLU A 112 8.83 0.72 15.92
CA GLU A 112 7.77 -0.08 16.50
C GLU A 112 6.49 0.16 15.70
N ARG A 113 5.91 -0.91 15.16
CA ARG A 113 4.53 -0.86 14.68
C ARG A 113 3.60 -0.76 15.88
N SER A 114 3.39 0.42 16.42
CA SER A 114 2.29 0.64 17.34
C SER A 114 1.00 0.59 16.54
N SER A 115 0.41 -0.59 16.40
CA SER A 115 -0.92 -0.69 15.83
C SER A 115 -1.94 -0.31 16.90
N PHE A 116 -2.82 0.64 16.59
CA PHE A 116 -3.97 0.94 17.46
C PHE A 116 -4.80 -0.34 17.64
N ASN A 117 -4.98 -0.75 18.88
CA ASN A 117 -5.83 -1.89 19.24
C ASN A 117 -7.24 -1.39 19.61
N PRO A 118 -8.26 -1.59 18.75
CA PRO A 118 -9.60 -1.11 19.01
C PRO A 118 -10.27 -1.86 20.18
N PHE A 119 -9.89 -3.11 20.42
CA PHE A 119 -10.43 -3.90 21.54
C PHE A 119 -9.89 -3.41 22.89
N ALA A 120 -8.64 -2.96 22.94
CA ALA A 120 -8.10 -2.32 24.14
C ALA A 120 -8.80 -0.97 24.43
N GLN A 121 -9.25 -0.25 23.38
CA GLN A 121 -9.94 1.03 23.53
C GLN A 121 -11.41 0.86 23.93
N TRP A 122 -12.14 -0.10 23.35
CA TRP A 122 -13.60 -0.19 23.42
C TRP A 122 -14.13 -1.52 24.00
N GLY A 123 -13.26 -2.50 24.26
CA GLY A 123 -13.62 -3.85 24.70
C GLY A 123 -13.90 -4.81 23.52
N GLU A 124 -13.73 -6.12 23.78
CA GLU A 124 -13.80 -7.17 22.74
C GLU A 124 -15.20 -7.31 22.10
N GLY A 125 -16.27 -7.08 22.84
CA GLY A 125 -17.65 -7.15 22.32
C GLY A 125 -18.17 -5.85 21.68
N SER A 126 -17.35 -4.81 21.58
CA SER A 126 -17.81 -3.49 21.15
C SER A 126 -18.13 -3.42 19.64
N PRO A 127 -19.36 -3.03 19.24
CA PRO A 127 -19.67 -2.75 17.84
C PRO A 127 -18.77 -1.67 17.22
N ALA A 128 -18.30 -0.71 18.01
CA ALA A 128 -17.41 0.35 17.56
C ALA A 128 -16.02 -0.21 17.17
N ALA A 129 -15.50 -1.19 17.95
CA ALA A 129 -14.25 -1.87 17.62
C ALA A 129 -14.33 -2.59 16.26
N TRP A 130 -15.41 -3.33 16.05
CA TRP A 130 -15.65 -4.07 14.79
C TRP A 130 -15.90 -3.12 13.62
N ALA A 131 -16.65 -2.04 13.82
CA ALA A 131 -16.86 -1.02 12.78
C ALA A 131 -15.54 -0.38 12.36
N PHE A 132 -14.68 -0.03 13.32
CA PHE A 132 -13.36 0.51 12.99
C PHE A 132 -12.46 -0.52 12.29
N LEU A 133 -12.49 -1.80 12.69
CA LEU A 133 -11.76 -2.86 11.98
C LEU A 133 -12.23 -3.01 10.53
N ALA A 134 -13.53 -2.88 10.27
CA ALA A 134 -14.05 -2.89 8.90
C ALA A 134 -13.52 -1.68 8.08
N VAL A 135 -13.50 -0.48 8.66
CA VAL A 135 -12.89 0.71 8.03
C VAL A 135 -11.40 0.49 7.78
N ARG A 136 -10.68 -0.09 8.74
CA ARG A 136 -9.25 -0.40 8.61
C ARG A 136 -9.00 -1.46 7.55
N ALA A 137 -9.82 -2.50 7.49
CA ALA A 137 -9.74 -3.53 6.44
C ALA A 137 -9.99 -2.93 5.05
N LEU A 138 -10.99 -2.05 4.88
CA LEU A 138 -11.19 -1.31 3.64
C LEU A 138 -9.93 -0.51 3.24
N GLY A 139 -9.33 0.19 4.19
CA GLY A 139 -8.09 0.92 3.94
C GLY A 139 -6.95 0.00 3.48
N LEU A 140 -6.64 -1.02 4.28
CA LEU A 140 -5.49 -1.89 4.05
C LEU A 140 -5.64 -2.83 2.86
N VAL A 141 -6.86 -3.36 2.62
CA VAL A 141 -7.08 -4.40 1.59
C VAL A 141 -7.49 -3.81 0.25
N VAL A 142 -8.10 -2.62 0.24
CA VAL A 142 -8.59 -2.02 -1.01
C VAL A 142 -7.83 -0.74 -1.35
N VAL A 143 -7.85 0.25 -0.46
CA VAL A 143 -7.35 1.59 -0.79
C VAL A 143 -5.82 1.60 -0.91
N VAL A 144 -5.11 1.05 0.07
CA VAL A 144 -3.63 1.02 0.07
C VAL A 144 -3.08 0.28 -1.15
N PRO A 145 -3.53 -0.94 -1.49
CA PRO A 145 -3.08 -1.60 -2.71
C PRO A 145 -3.28 -0.77 -3.98
N ILE A 146 -4.42 -0.11 -4.13
CA ILE A 146 -4.68 0.73 -5.31
C ILE A 146 -3.69 1.90 -5.37
N ILE A 147 -3.61 2.70 -4.30
CA ILE A 147 -2.79 3.92 -4.33
C ILE A 147 -1.29 3.63 -4.41
N GLU A 148 -0.84 2.57 -3.75
CA GLU A 148 0.57 2.20 -3.72
C GLU A 148 1.02 1.59 -5.05
N GLU A 149 0.19 0.74 -5.70
CA GLU A 149 0.50 0.22 -7.01
C GLU A 149 0.45 1.30 -8.11
N LEU A 150 -0.51 2.23 -8.01
CA LEU A 150 -0.56 3.39 -8.89
C LEU A 150 0.70 4.26 -8.73
N PHE A 151 1.13 4.52 -7.50
CA PHE A 151 2.30 5.33 -7.23
C PHE A 151 3.59 4.59 -7.63
N LEU A 152 3.82 3.39 -7.12
CA LEU A 152 5.09 2.71 -7.30
C LEU A 152 5.27 2.22 -8.75
N ARG A 153 4.35 1.39 -9.23
CA ARG A 153 4.46 0.74 -10.55
C ARG A 153 3.83 1.55 -11.66
N GLY A 154 2.82 2.33 -11.33
CA GLY A 154 2.18 3.27 -12.27
C GLY A 154 3.03 4.50 -12.54
N PHE A 155 3.74 5.02 -11.54
CA PHE A 155 4.52 6.24 -11.63
C PHE A 155 6.02 6.01 -11.38
N LEU A 156 6.47 5.76 -10.14
CA LEU A 156 7.87 5.86 -9.73
C LEU A 156 8.81 4.98 -10.58
N MET A 157 8.50 3.70 -10.74
CA MET A 157 9.33 2.77 -11.51
C MET A 157 9.41 3.14 -12.99
N ARG A 158 8.39 3.79 -13.53
CA ARG A 158 8.36 4.25 -14.92
C ARG A 158 9.04 5.59 -15.08
N TYR A 159 8.88 6.49 -14.09
CA TYR A 159 9.49 7.82 -14.06
C TYR A 159 11.03 7.78 -14.03
N VAL A 160 11.61 6.86 -13.27
CA VAL A 160 13.07 6.69 -13.26
C VAL A 160 13.64 6.13 -14.57
N ILE A 161 12.79 5.65 -15.46
CA ILE A 161 13.16 5.23 -16.83
C ILE A 161 13.05 6.41 -17.79
N ASN A 162 11.97 7.21 -17.68
CA ASN A 162 11.69 8.37 -18.50
C ASN A 162 10.76 9.33 -17.74
N GLU A 163 11.06 10.63 -17.80
CA GLU A 163 10.24 11.68 -17.18
C GLU A 163 8.79 11.72 -17.73
N ASP A 164 8.63 11.39 -19.03
CA ASP A 164 7.34 11.11 -19.66
C ASP A 164 6.88 9.69 -19.30
N PHE A 165 6.76 9.37 -18.01
CA PHE A 165 6.53 8.02 -17.51
C PHE A 165 5.30 7.32 -18.12
N TRP A 166 4.29 8.08 -18.57
CA TRP A 166 3.11 7.54 -19.27
C TRP A 166 3.43 6.89 -20.62
N ARG A 167 4.59 7.20 -21.22
CA ARG A 167 5.09 6.54 -22.45
C ARG A 167 5.86 5.25 -22.19
N VAL A 168 6.21 4.98 -20.94
CA VAL A 168 6.89 3.74 -20.55
C VAL A 168 5.85 2.65 -20.32
N PRO A 169 5.94 1.48 -20.96
CA PRO A 169 4.99 0.39 -20.74
C PRO A 169 4.96 -0.05 -19.27
N PHE A 170 3.76 -0.34 -18.74
CA PHE A 170 3.62 -0.92 -17.40
C PHE A 170 4.38 -2.25 -17.30
N GLY A 171 5.06 -2.46 -16.18
CA GLY A 171 5.88 -3.66 -15.97
C GLY A 171 7.23 -3.67 -16.69
N LYS A 172 7.65 -2.56 -17.33
CA LYS A 172 9.00 -2.42 -17.85
C LYS A 172 10.00 -2.40 -16.69
N LEU A 173 10.91 -3.39 -16.67
CA LEU A 173 11.98 -3.47 -15.69
C LEU A 173 13.30 -3.00 -16.29
N THR A 174 14.02 -2.18 -15.54
CA THR A 174 15.42 -1.80 -15.75
C THR A 174 16.14 -1.85 -14.41
N LEU A 175 17.46 -1.78 -14.40
CA LEU A 175 18.22 -1.72 -13.15
C LEU A 175 17.75 -0.54 -12.28
N ALA A 176 17.57 0.64 -12.88
CA ALA A 176 17.13 1.84 -12.16
C ALA A 176 15.72 1.67 -11.57
N SER A 177 14.75 1.15 -12.36
CA SER A 177 13.39 0.93 -11.84
C SER A 177 13.33 -0.15 -10.76
N SER A 178 14.13 -1.20 -10.88
CA SER A 178 14.23 -2.25 -9.85
C SER A 178 14.86 -1.69 -8.58
N ALA A 179 15.95 -0.91 -8.69
CA ALA A 179 16.57 -0.27 -7.54
C ALA A 179 15.60 0.71 -6.83
N ALA A 180 14.86 1.53 -7.58
CA ALA A 180 13.86 2.44 -7.02
C ALA A 180 12.75 1.68 -6.28
N CYS A 181 12.29 0.55 -6.84
CA CYS A 181 11.29 -0.31 -6.21
C CYS A 181 11.81 -0.90 -4.88
N LEU A 182 13.01 -1.45 -4.87
CA LEU A 182 13.59 -2.07 -3.68
C LEU A 182 13.93 -1.02 -2.61
N PHE A 183 14.42 0.16 -3.02
CA PHE A 183 14.63 1.27 -2.10
C PHE A 183 13.32 1.70 -1.43
N TYR A 184 12.25 1.87 -2.24
CA TYR A 184 10.92 2.17 -1.73
C TYR A 184 10.44 1.10 -0.73
N ALA A 185 10.59 -0.19 -1.08
CA ALA A 185 10.19 -1.30 -0.23
C ALA A 185 10.85 -1.25 1.15
N ALA A 186 12.17 -1.07 1.19
CA ALA A 186 12.93 -0.98 2.43
C ALA A 186 12.57 0.27 3.25
N ALA A 187 12.37 1.43 2.58
CA ALA A 187 12.02 2.68 3.23
C ALA A 187 10.59 2.69 3.80
N ALA A 188 9.65 2.07 3.09
CA ALA A 188 8.24 1.99 3.52
C ALA A 188 8.01 0.91 4.62
N HIS A 189 8.87 -0.10 4.70
CA HIS A 189 8.74 -1.24 5.63
C HIS A 189 10.03 -1.52 6.41
N PRO A 190 10.57 -0.55 7.15
CA PRO A 190 11.88 -0.72 7.80
C PRO A 190 11.88 -1.84 8.84
N ALA A 191 10.75 -2.10 9.51
CA ALA A 191 10.62 -3.16 10.51
C ALA A 191 10.63 -4.58 9.89
N GLU A 192 10.24 -4.73 8.62
CA GLU A 192 10.23 -5.99 7.86
C GLU A 192 10.91 -5.84 6.48
N ALA A 193 12.02 -5.14 6.42
CA ALA A 193 12.67 -4.79 5.16
C ALA A 193 13.01 -6.00 4.29
N ILE A 194 13.47 -7.12 4.87
CA ILE A 194 13.79 -8.35 4.13
C ILE A 194 12.54 -8.93 3.47
N ALA A 195 11.44 -9.02 4.23
CA ALA A 195 10.16 -9.49 3.71
C ALA A 195 9.64 -8.58 2.60
N ALA A 196 9.72 -7.27 2.81
CA ALA A 196 9.31 -6.27 1.83
C ALA A 196 10.13 -6.37 0.53
N LEU A 197 11.46 -6.43 0.61
CA LEU A 197 12.32 -6.59 -0.56
C LEU A 197 11.93 -7.81 -1.39
N ALA A 198 11.74 -8.97 -0.75
CA ALA A 198 11.34 -10.21 -1.43
C ALA A 198 9.95 -10.07 -2.07
N TRP A 199 8.97 -9.55 -1.32
CA TRP A 199 7.61 -9.41 -1.79
C TRP A 199 7.49 -8.42 -2.96
N PHE A 200 8.12 -7.23 -2.85
CA PHE A 200 8.09 -6.22 -3.90
C PHE A 200 8.78 -6.70 -5.18
N ALA A 201 9.85 -7.51 -5.06
CA ALA A 201 10.49 -8.16 -6.21
C ALA A 201 9.54 -9.13 -6.92
N VAL A 202 8.83 -10.00 -6.17
CA VAL A 202 7.85 -10.93 -6.73
C VAL A 202 6.71 -10.20 -7.44
N VAL A 203 6.12 -9.18 -6.80
CA VAL A 203 5.01 -8.41 -7.41
C VAL A 203 5.49 -7.60 -8.62
N SER A 204 6.75 -7.14 -8.65
CA SER A 204 7.33 -6.53 -9.85
C SER A 204 7.52 -7.56 -10.97
N GLY A 205 7.81 -8.82 -10.64
CA GLY A 205 7.79 -9.93 -11.58
C GLY A 205 6.38 -10.18 -12.17
N ILE A 206 5.33 -10.12 -11.35
CA ILE A 206 3.93 -10.18 -11.83
C ILE A 206 3.65 -9.03 -12.80
N ALA A 207 4.04 -7.79 -12.45
CA ALA A 207 3.88 -6.62 -13.31
C ALA A 207 4.55 -6.82 -14.67
N ALA A 208 5.78 -7.34 -14.69
CA ALA A 208 6.55 -7.59 -15.90
C ALA A 208 5.93 -8.69 -16.78
N ALA A 209 5.42 -9.74 -16.15
CA ALA A 209 4.83 -10.89 -16.84
C ALA A 209 3.44 -10.58 -17.42
N THR A 210 2.59 -9.90 -16.64
CA THR A 210 1.19 -9.68 -17.02
C THR A 210 0.95 -8.34 -17.69
N ARG A 211 1.75 -7.32 -17.35
CA ARG A 211 1.60 -5.93 -17.78
C ARG A 211 0.22 -5.34 -17.48
N ARG A 212 -0.42 -5.84 -16.43
CA ARG A 212 -1.75 -5.42 -16.00
C ARG A 212 -1.70 -4.89 -14.57
N PRO A 213 -2.05 -3.62 -14.34
CA PRO A 213 -2.07 -3.03 -13.00
C PRO A 213 -2.98 -3.77 -12.02
N ILE A 214 -4.12 -4.27 -12.49
CA ILE A 214 -5.07 -5.01 -11.64
C ILE A 214 -4.43 -6.24 -11.00
N ASP A 215 -3.51 -6.91 -11.69
CA ASP A 215 -2.90 -8.14 -11.19
C ASP A 215 -1.96 -7.84 -9.99
N THR A 216 -1.24 -6.72 -10.02
CA THR A 216 -0.39 -6.30 -8.89
C THR A 216 -1.24 -5.79 -7.73
N ILE A 217 -2.29 -5.03 -8.00
CA ILE A 217 -3.25 -4.56 -6.98
C ILE A 217 -3.90 -5.75 -6.26
N LEU A 218 -4.32 -6.77 -6.99
CA LEU A 218 -4.95 -7.95 -6.39
C LEU A 218 -3.96 -8.82 -5.60
N ALA A 219 -2.72 -9.00 -6.10
CA ALA A 219 -1.70 -9.69 -5.33
C ALA A 219 -1.42 -8.96 -4.00
N HIS A 220 -1.34 -7.63 -4.04
CA HIS A 220 -1.17 -6.79 -2.86
C HIS A 220 -2.37 -6.91 -1.90
N ALA A 221 -3.58 -6.78 -2.41
CA ALA A 221 -4.82 -6.92 -1.63
C ALA A 221 -4.91 -8.29 -0.94
N GLY A 222 -4.58 -9.38 -1.65
CA GLY A 222 -4.55 -10.73 -1.09
C GLY A 222 -3.55 -10.87 0.06
N THR A 223 -2.33 -10.34 -0.11
CA THR A 223 -1.32 -10.38 0.95
C THR A 223 -1.76 -9.57 2.17
N ASN A 224 -2.29 -8.36 1.97
CA ASN A 224 -2.75 -7.51 3.08
C ASN A 224 -3.95 -8.13 3.81
N LEU A 225 -4.86 -8.78 3.10
CA LEU A 225 -5.97 -9.50 3.71
C LEU A 225 -5.48 -10.65 4.60
N ALA A 226 -4.59 -11.49 4.07
CA ALA A 226 -4.04 -12.63 4.80
C ALA A 226 -3.19 -12.18 5.99
N LEU A 227 -2.40 -11.10 5.83
CA LEU A 227 -1.61 -10.53 6.93
C LEU A 227 -2.51 -9.93 8.02
N GLY A 228 -3.58 -9.22 7.63
CA GLY A 228 -4.56 -8.69 8.57
C GLY A 228 -5.26 -9.80 9.36
N ALA A 229 -5.65 -10.89 8.70
CA ALA A 229 -6.23 -12.06 9.36
C ALA A 229 -5.23 -12.75 10.30
N TYR A 230 -3.96 -12.88 9.89
CA TYR A 230 -2.90 -13.42 10.73
C TYR A 230 -2.70 -12.59 12.01
N VAL A 231 -2.61 -11.25 11.89
CA VAL A 231 -2.46 -10.36 13.05
C VAL A 231 -3.64 -10.46 14.01
N LEU A 232 -4.88 -10.54 13.48
CA LEU A 232 -6.08 -10.69 14.33
C LEU A 232 -6.14 -12.05 15.04
N ALA A 233 -5.51 -13.08 14.47
CA ALA A 233 -5.50 -14.42 15.06
C ALA A 233 -4.37 -14.61 16.09
N THR A 234 -3.31 -13.82 16.05
CA THR A 234 -2.10 -14.00 16.87
C THR A 234 -1.83 -12.89 17.88
N GLY A 235 -2.53 -11.74 17.75
CA GLY A 235 -2.40 -10.55 18.59
C GLY A 235 -3.57 -10.37 19.50
#